data_f77a4a5d00456811058c8fccd5930a58
#
_entry.id   f77a4a5d00456811058c8fccd5930a58
#
_cell.length_a   1.000
_cell.length_b   1.000
_cell.length_c   1.000
_cell.angle_alpha   90.00
_cell.angle_beta   90.00
_cell.angle_gamma   90.00
#
_symmetry.space_group_name_H-M   'P 1'
#
loop_
_entity.id
_entity.type
_entity.pdbx_description
1 polymer ?
#
loop_
_entity_poly.entity_id
_entity_poly.type
_entity_poly.pdbx_seq_one_letter_code
_entity_poly.pdbx_strand_id
1 'polypeptide(L)'
;LRWLLHRPLTDDEIRKNWNTSRLDEAIKMFPKNCIYMRWHYEDPTVLSHQMLLKWYHKNGLNVMGATAAATGETPFMPRNNSRAQYIKDFCKLVSQNQLKGILATAWDDASAHWETVMRGLIAQGEYSWHPDGRTVDEFIRAHARREFGLSGQQMEFLTEMEKAAFFFDQALVVSGTRNPAWGVSETFRLLDLPDSEKPGEWKRKYQGRLDTVRIESARYEKICKGLKVAEQAALRNRYTLDIYKQTNELFHYPVKLLEVLEVYDSTKNDEERLQALVRIGDVCNSFKSMRAEFEKTYS
;
A
#
# COMPACT_ATOMS: atom_id res chain seq x y z
N LEU A 1 -11.44 -3.64 22.71
CA LEU A 1 -11.85 -2.23 22.83
C LEU A 1 -11.77 -1.49 21.48
N ARG A 2 -10.65 -1.58 20.73
CA ARG A 2 -10.50 -0.92 19.40
C ARG A 2 -11.67 -1.28 18.45
N TRP A 3 -12.06 -2.54 18.39
CA TRP A 3 -13.17 -3.03 17.54
C TRP A 3 -14.54 -2.51 17.98
N LEU A 4 -14.73 -2.30 19.27
CA LEU A 4 -15.99 -1.79 19.82
C LEU A 4 -16.14 -0.28 19.65
N LEU A 5 -15.04 0.45 19.64
CA LEU A 5 -15.04 1.91 19.59
C LEU A 5 -14.96 2.48 18.16
N HIS A 6 -14.69 1.64 17.16
CA HIS A 6 -14.50 2.04 15.75
C HIS A 6 -13.46 3.18 15.55
N ARG A 7 -12.53 3.34 16.50
CA ARG A 7 -11.43 4.30 16.46
C ARG A 7 -10.19 3.76 17.19
N PRO A 8 -9.00 4.31 16.92
CA PRO A 8 -7.82 4.04 17.74
C PRO A 8 -8.04 4.44 19.20
N LEU A 9 -7.42 3.70 20.10
CA LEU A 9 -7.37 4.07 21.52
C LEU A 9 -6.36 5.21 21.72
N THR A 10 -6.69 6.14 22.63
CA THR A 10 -5.72 7.12 23.11
C THR A 10 -4.68 6.47 24.03
N ASP A 11 -3.54 7.12 24.23
CA ASP A 11 -2.50 6.61 25.12
C ASP A 11 -3.00 6.45 26.57
N ASP A 12 -3.86 7.36 27.04
CA ASP A 12 -4.47 7.26 28.37
C ASP A 12 -5.42 6.07 28.49
N GLU A 13 -6.22 5.81 27.46
CA GLU A 13 -7.07 4.63 27.40
C GLU A 13 -6.25 3.34 27.37
N ILE A 14 -5.13 3.33 26.64
CA ILE A 14 -4.20 2.21 26.61
C ILE A 14 -3.62 1.99 28.01
N ARG A 15 -3.08 3.01 28.66
CA ARG A 15 -2.49 2.91 30.00
C ARG A 15 -3.51 2.41 31.03
N LYS A 16 -4.71 2.99 31.03
CA LYS A 16 -5.79 2.64 31.95
C LYS A 16 -6.26 1.18 31.79
N ASN A 17 -6.28 0.68 30.55
CA ASN A 17 -6.78 -0.67 30.24
C ASN A 17 -5.66 -1.70 30.08
N TRP A 18 -4.39 -1.33 30.25
CA TRP A 18 -3.27 -2.24 30.15
C TRP A 18 -3.30 -3.25 31.30
N ASN A 19 -3.51 -4.50 30.96
CA ASN A 19 -3.54 -5.59 31.92
C ASN A 19 -2.85 -6.82 31.33
N THR A 20 -1.79 -7.27 31.99
CA THR A 20 -1.00 -8.45 31.58
C THR A 20 -1.24 -9.66 32.45
N SER A 21 -2.14 -9.63 33.43
CA SER A 21 -2.33 -10.71 34.43
C SER A 21 -2.48 -12.09 33.79
N ARG A 22 -3.30 -12.23 32.74
CA ARG A 22 -3.45 -13.49 31.99
C ARG A 22 -2.19 -13.91 31.25
N LEU A 23 -1.45 -12.94 30.71
CA LEU A 23 -0.17 -13.21 30.04
C LEU A 23 0.91 -13.58 31.06
N ASP A 24 0.91 -12.95 32.25
CA ASP A 24 1.85 -13.23 33.33
C ASP A 24 1.64 -14.63 33.92
N GLU A 25 0.43 -15.17 33.86
CA GLU A 25 0.13 -16.56 34.18
C GLU A 25 0.57 -17.51 33.06
N ALA A 26 0.17 -17.20 31.83
CA ALA A 26 0.45 -18.05 30.67
C ALA A 26 1.95 -18.18 30.38
N ILE A 27 2.74 -17.13 30.67
CA ILE A 27 4.18 -17.11 30.38
C ILE A 27 4.95 -18.21 31.12
N LYS A 28 4.42 -18.69 32.25
CA LYS A 28 5.03 -19.78 32.99
C LYS A 28 5.04 -21.09 32.22
N MET A 29 4.11 -21.25 31.28
CA MET A 29 3.97 -22.40 30.37
C MET A 29 4.73 -22.23 29.06
N PHE A 30 5.26 -21.04 28.77
CA PHE A 30 5.93 -20.77 27.50
C PHE A 30 7.32 -21.45 27.48
N PRO A 31 7.64 -22.24 26.44
CA PRO A 31 8.98 -22.80 26.25
C PRO A 31 10.05 -21.72 26.23
N LYS A 32 11.13 -21.89 26.97
CA LYS A 32 12.22 -20.89 27.04
C LYS A 32 13.30 -21.13 26.00
N ASN A 33 13.28 -22.27 25.31
CA ASN A 33 14.25 -22.69 24.31
C ASN A 33 13.82 -22.40 22.86
N CYS A 34 12.82 -21.57 22.67
CA CYS A 34 12.36 -21.12 21.34
C CYS A 34 12.45 -19.59 21.20
N ILE A 35 12.35 -19.12 19.97
CA ILE A 35 12.28 -17.70 19.63
C ILE A 35 10.85 -17.38 19.26
N TYR A 36 10.26 -16.41 19.95
CA TYR A 36 8.94 -15.89 19.67
C TYR A 36 9.04 -14.75 18.66
N MET A 37 8.13 -14.73 17.68
CA MET A 37 8.13 -13.70 16.66
C MET A 37 6.99 -12.71 16.91
N ARG A 38 7.33 -11.46 17.12
CA ARG A 38 6.37 -10.37 17.26
C ARG A 38 6.09 -9.74 15.89
N TRP A 39 5.04 -10.17 15.26
CA TRP A 39 4.56 -9.57 14.02
C TRP A 39 3.86 -8.25 14.30
N HIS A 40 4.31 -7.18 13.62
CA HIS A 40 3.69 -5.87 13.70
C HIS A 40 4.00 -5.07 12.43
N TYR A 41 2.98 -4.83 11.62
CA TYR A 41 3.08 -4.25 10.28
C TYR A 41 2.63 -2.79 10.22
N GLU A 42 1.98 -2.32 11.27
CA GLU A 42 1.54 -0.94 11.45
C GLU A 42 2.66 -0.07 12.05
N ASP A 43 2.31 1.18 12.38
CA ASP A 43 3.20 2.08 13.11
C ASP A 43 3.70 1.42 14.41
N PRO A 44 4.99 1.12 14.53
CA PRO A 44 5.53 0.45 15.71
C PRO A 44 5.66 1.40 16.92
N THR A 45 5.51 2.71 16.74
CA THR A 45 5.65 3.69 17.82
C THR A 45 4.39 3.80 18.69
N VAL A 46 3.30 3.12 18.33
CA VAL A 46 2.09 3.11 19.15
C VAL A 46 2.36 2.54 20.56
N LEU A 47 1.82 3.19 21.58
CA LEU A 47 2.13 2.89 22.98
C LEU A 47 1.89 1.42 23.36
N SER A 48 0.81 0.81 22.88
CA SER A 48 0.50 -0.60 23.18
C SER A 48 1.57 -1.55 22.69
N HIS A 49 2.14 -1.28 21.50
CA HIS A 49 3.25 -2.09 20.96
C HIS A 49 4.52 -1.90 21.79
N GLN A 50 4.89 -0.67 22.13
CA GLN A 50 6.05 -0.39 22.98
C GLN A 50 5.93 -1.05 24.36
N MET A 51 4.74 -0.98 24.99
CA MET A 51 4.50 -1.61 26.29
C MET A 51 4.63 -3.14 26.20
N LEU A 52 4.19 -3.75 25.10
CA LEU A 52 4.32 -5.19 24.87
C LEU A 52 5.78 -5.61 24.68
N LEU A 53 6.58 -4.85 23.94
CA LEU A 53 8.01 -5.13 23.79
C LEU A 53 8.76 -5.07 25.13
N LYS A 54 8.45 -4.07 25.96
CA LYS A 54 8.99 -3.98 27.33
C LYS A 54 8.55 -5.15 28.19
N TRP A 55 7.32 -5.62 28.04
CA TRP A 55 6.81 -6.78 28.77
C TRP A 55 7.57 -8.05 28.37
N TYR A 56 7.85 -8.27 27.07
CA TYR A 56 8.65 -9.41 26.61
C TYR A 56 10.05 -9.40 27.22
N HIS A 57 10.72 -8.26 27.17
CA HIS A 57 12.05 -8.10 27.76
C HIS A 57 12.05 -8.39 29.26
N LYS A 58 11.11 -7.77 30.01
CA LYS A 58 10.95 -7.97 31.45
C LYS A 58 10.78 -9.43 31.86
N ASN A 59 10.11 -10.22 31.03
CA ASN A 59 9.83 -11.63 31.30
C ASN A 59 10.89 -12.59 30.73
N GLY A 60 11.99 -12.07 30.21
CA GLY A 60 13.11 -12.87 29.71
C GLY A 60 12.77 -13.77 28.52
N LEU A 61 11.78 -13.38 27.69
CA LEU A 61 11.44 -14.12 26.50
C LEU A 61 12.45 -13.84 25.37
N ASN A 62 12.81 -14.90 24.64
CA ASN A 62 13.57 -14.75 23.41
C ASN A 62 12.62 -14.27 22.28
N VAL A 63 12.61 -12.99 21.98
CA VAL A 63 11.70 -12.41 20.99
C VAL A 63 12.48 -11.77 19.85
N MET A 64 12.02 -11.98 18.63
CA MET A 64 12.40 -11.22 17.43
C MET A 64 11.24 -10.35 17.00
N GLY A 65 11.53 -9.14 16.52
CA GLY A 65 10.57 -8.34 15.78
C GLY A 65 10.34 -8.91 14.39
N ALA A 66 9.13 -8.77 13.86
CA ALA A 66 8.82 -9.06 12.46
C ALA A 66 8.00 -7.91 11.88
N THR A 67 8.64 -7.11 11.06
CA THR A 67 8.02 -6.03 10.30
C THR A 67 7.68 -6.47 8.88
N ALA A 68 7.07 -5.63 8.07
CA ALA A 68 6.79 -5.91 6.68
C ALA A 68 7.47 -4.91 5.74
N ALA A 69 8.18 -5.43 4.75
CA ALA A 69 8.62 -4.68 3.58
C ALA A 69 7.45 -4.42 2.62
N ALA A 70 6.51 -5.36 2.56
CA ALA A 70 5.23 -5.25 1.84
C ALA A 70 4.11 -5.95 2.61
N THR A 71 2.91 -5.41 2.54
CA THR A 71 1.67 -6.03 3.06
C THR A 71 0.53 -5.77 2.08
N GLY A 72 -0.56 -6.55 2.20
CA GLY A 72 -1.74 -6.50 1.34
C GLY A 72 -2.62 -5.24 1.45
N GLU A 73 -2.11 -4.13 1.99
CA GLU A 73 -2.91 -2.91 2.17
C GLU A 73 -3.18 -2.14 0.88
N THR A 74 -2.25 -2.19 -0.08
CA THR A 74 -2.40 -1.57 -1.39
C THR A 74 -1.84 -2.51 -2.45
N PRO A 75 -2.67 -3.00 -3.38
CA PRO A 75 -2.21 -3.91 -4.40
C PRO A 75 -1.17 -3.25 -5.32
N PHE A 76 -0.21 -4.04 -5.76
CA PHE A 76 0.86 -3.71 -6.71
C PHE A 76 1.86 -2.62 -6.29
N MET A 77 1.58 -1.83 -5.27
CA MET A 77 2.48 -0.77 -4.81
C MET A 77 2.36 -0.61 -3.30
N PRO A 78 3.16 -1.34 -2.52
CA PRO A 78 3.16 -1.19 -1.08
C PRO A 78 3.61 0.23 -0.69
N ARG A 79 3.21 0.68 0.49
CA ARG A 79 3.51 2.01 1.03
C ARG A 79 5.01 2.17 1.30
N ASN A 80 5.80 2.39 0.27
CA ASN A 80 7.26 2.38 0.36
C ASN A 80 7.83 3.39 1.37
N ASN A 81 7.27 4.59 1.44
CA ASN A 81 7.78 5.63 2.35
C ASN A 81 7.41 5.34 3.80
N SER A 82 6.16 5.03 4.09
CA SER A 82 5.74 4.65 5.45
C SER A 82 6.39 3.34 5.89
N ARG A 83 6.58 2.38 5.00
CA ARG A 83 7.27 1.13 5.32
C ARG A 83 8.73 1.37 5.74
N ALA A 84 9.47 2.20 5.02
CA ALA A 84 10.84 2.54 5.41
C ALA A 84 10.90 3.18 6.81
N GLN A 85 9.93 4.06 7.14
CA GLN A 85 9.84 4.66 8.47
C GLN A 85 9.49 3.61 9.53
N TYR A 86 8.49 2.77 9.29
CA TYR A 86 8.08 1.74 10.24
C TYR A 86 9.16 0.69 10.50
N ILE A 87 9.90 0.30 9.46
CA ILE A 87 11.05 -0.59 9.58
C ILE A 87 12.12 0.06 10.46
N LYS A 88 12.49 1.31 10.18
CA LYS A 88 13.47 2.06 10.97
C LYS A 88 13.07 2.12 12.44
N ASP A 89 11.85 2.54 12.72
CA ASP A 89 11.36 2.72 14.09
C ASP A 89 11.27 1.39 14.82
N PHE A 90 10.87 0.32 14.14
CA PHE A 90 10.84 -1.00 14.76
C PHE A 90 12.25 -1.53 15.03
N CYS A 91 13.20 -1.36 14.11
CA CYS A 91 14.61 -1.71 14.33
C CYS A 91 15.17 -0.99 15.58
N LYS A 92 14.84 0.29 15.73
CA LYS A 92 15.21 1.07 16.91
C LYS A 92 14.59 0.52 18.20
N LEU A 93 13.30 0.18 18.18
CA LEU A 93 12.62 -0.41 19.34
C LEU A 93 13.17 -1.80 19.68
N VAL A 94 13.54 -2.61 18.69
CA VAL A 94 14.20 -3.90 18.89
C VAL A 94 15.53 -3.74 19.63
N SER A 95 16.36 -2.78 19.21
CA SER A 95 17.63 -2.45 19.87
C SER A 95 17.40 -1.93 21.29
N GLN A 96 16.50 -0.97 21.49
CA GLN A 96 16.19 -0.37 22.80
C GLN A 96 15.64 -1.37 23.81
N ASN A 97 14.87 -2.37 23.37
CA ASN A 97 14.30 -3.40 24.21
C ASN A 97 15.14 -4.69 24.26
N GLN A 98 16.36 -4.67 23.69
CA GLN A 98 17.30 -5.79 23.70
C GLN A 98 16.67 -7.11 23.18
N LEU A 99 15.83 -7.02 22.16
CA LEU A 99 15.26 -8.19 21.51
C LEU A 99 16.35 -8.94 20.71
N LYS A 100 16.10 -10.19 20.35
CA LYS A 100 17.07 -11.05 19.66
C LYS A 100 17.40 -10.65 18.22
N GLY A 101 16.56 -9.82 17.61
CA GLY A 101 16.75 -9.35 16.25
C GLY A 101 15.42 -8.93 15.62
N ILE A 102 15.47 -8.67 14.32
CA ILE A 102 14.33 -8.30 13.51
C ILE A 102 14.38 -9.01 12.15
N LEU A 103 13.21 -9.35 11.64
CA LEU A 103 13.00 -9.98 10.34
C LEU A 103 12.02 -9.14 9.54
N ALA A 104 12.25 -8.98 8.23
CA ALA A 104 11.26 -8.42 7.33
C ALA A 104 10.47 -9.54 6.65
N THR A 105 9.17 -9.39 6.60
CA THR A 105 8.30 -10.18 5.75
C THR A 105 7.99 -9.41 4.47
N ALA A 106 7.84 -10.11 3.37
CA ALA A 106 7.32 -9.56 2.13
C ALA A 106 6.21 -10.50 1.65
N TRP A 107 4.98 -9.98 1.67
CA TRP A 107 3.81 -10.74 1.29
C TRP A 107 3.50 -10.49 -0.18
N ASP A 108 3.47 -11.55 -0.96
CA ASP A 108 3.25 -11.52 -2.40
C ASP A 108 1.77 -11.50 -2.80
N ASP A 109 0.89 -11.65 -1.83
CA ASP A 109 -0.57 -11.60 -2.01
C ASP A 109 -1.10 -10.23 -2.46
N ALA A 110 -0.28 -9.18 -2.34
CA ALA A 110 -0.63 -7.84 -2.79
C ALA A 110 0.18 -7.33 -3.98
N SER A 111 1.27 -8.00 -4.35
CA SER A 111 2.10 -7.58 -5.48
C SER A 111 2.70 -8.78 -6.19
N ALA A 112 2.46 -8.82 -7.49
CA ALA A 112 3.06 -9.80 -8.37
C ALA A 112 4.55 -9.49 -8.64
N HIS A 113 5.01 -8.26 -8.41
CA HIS A 113 6.36 -7.80 -8.77
C HIS A 113 7.21 -7.49 -7.53
N TRP A 114 8.31 -8.21 -7.38
CA TRP A 114 9.30 -7.97 -6.32
C TRP A 114 9.92 -6.57 -6.41
N GLU A 115 10.01 -6.00 -7.60
CA GLU A 115 10.53 -4.65 -7.86
C GLU A 115 9.79 -3.59 -7.05
N THR A 116 8.49 -3.77 -6.85
CA THR A 116 7.68 -2.82 -6.09
C THR A 116 7.89 -2.91 -4.57
N VAL A 117 8.46 -4.02 -4.08
CA VAL A 117 8.72 -4.24 -2.65
C VAL A 117 10.19 -4.10 -2.27
N MET A 118 11.10 -4.07 -3.25
CA MET A 118 12.55 -4.05 -3.03
C MET A 118 13.01 -2.91 -2.12
N ARG A 119 12.40 -1.72 -2.22
CA ARG A 119 12.76 -0.59 -1.33
C ARG A 119 12.56 -0.94 0.15
N GLY A 120 11.48 -1.64 0.49
CA GLY A 120 11.22 -2.10 1.86
C GLY A 120 12.26 -3.12 2.32
N LEU A 121 12.65 -4.06 1.47
CA LEU A 121 13.69 -5.04 1.79
C LEU A 121 15.06 -4.38 1.97
N ILE A 122 15.42 -3.41 1.12
CA ILE A 122 16.66 -2.63 1.24
C ILE A 122 16.64 -1.78 2.51
N ALA A 123 15.49 -1.18 2.87
CA ALA A 123 15.32 -0.45 4.13
C ALA A 123 15.54 -1.36 5.33
N GLN A 124 15.05 -2.61 5.28
CA GLN A 124 15.31 -3.59 6.33
C GLN A 124 16.81 -3.88 6.47
N GLY A 125 17.52 -4.08 5.37
CA GLY A 125 18.97 -4.29 5.38
C GLY A 125 19.72 -3.11 6.01
N GLU A 126 19.35 -1.88 5.63
CA GLU A 126 19.97 -0.65 6.17
C GLU A 126 19.73 -0.49 7.69
N TYR A 127 18.45 -0.54 8.10
CA TYR A 127 18.07 -0.18 9.48
C TYR A 127 18.22 -1.32 10.49
N SER A 128 18.22 -2.59 10.06
CA SER A 128 18.56 -3.70 10.95
C SER A 128 20.03 -3.66 11.36
N TRP A 129 20.90 -3.13 10.48
CA TRP A 129 22.31 -2.94 10.76
C TRP A 129 22.62 -1.68 11.57
N HIS A 130 21.93 -0.58 11.25
CA HIS A 130 22.16 0.71 11.89
C HIS A 130 20.86 1.53 12.06
N PRO A 131 20.05 1.23 13.08
CA PRO A 131 18.71 1.83 13.25
C PRO A 131 18.74 3.35 13.50
N ASP A 132 19.81 3.88 14.09
CA ASP A 132 20.04 5.31 14.32
C ASP A 132 20.80 5.99 13.18
N GLY A 133 21.02 5.31 12.06
CA GLY A 133 21.72 5.83 10.89
C GLY A 133 20.93 6.89 10.13
N ARG A 134 20.92 6.77 8.80
CA ARG A 134 20.26 7.75 7.91
C ARG A 134 18.82 8.02 8.31
N THR A 135 18.38 9.26 8.12
CA THR A 135 16.94 9.58 8.06
C THR A 135 16.29 8.85 6.87
N VAL A 136 14.96 8.72 6.89
CA VAL A 136 14.26 8.08 5.77
C VAL A 136 14.47 8.86 4.47
N ASP A 137 14.52 10.19 4.51
CA ASP A 137 14.79 11.01 3.33
C ASP A 137 16.19 10.78 2.77
N GLU A 138 17.20 10.63 3.64
CA GLU A 138 18.55 10.29 3.21
C GLU A 138 18.64 8.89 2.64
N PHE A 139 17.90 7.93 3.23
CA PHE A 139 17.77 6.58 2.71
C PHE A 139 17.14 6.59 1.32
N ILE A 140 16.03 7.30 1.12
CA ILE A 140 15.34 7.41 -0.18
C ILE A 140 16.30 7.98 -1.25
N ARG A 141 17.06 9.02 -0.92
CA ARG A 141 18.08 9.58 -1.84
C ARG A 141 19.22 8.60 -2.14
N ALA A 142 19.69 7.88 -1.12
CA ALA A 142 20.72 6.87 -1.29
C ALA A 142 20.24 5.68 -2.12
N HIS A 143 19.00 5.22 -1.89
CA HIS A 143 18.34 4.18 -2.67
C HIS A 143 18.23 4.59 -4.15
N ALA A 144 17.70 5.77 -4.46
CA ALA A 144 17.59 6.28 -5.83
C ALA A 144 18.95 6.26 -6.55
N ARG A 145 20.01 6.72 -5.86
CA ARG A 145 21.37 6.78 -6.41
C ARG A 145 21.97 5.39 -6.64
N ARG A 146 21.81 4.47 -5.68
CA ARG A 146 22.40 3.12 -5.75
C ARG A 146 21.68 2.24 -6.75
N GLU A 147 20.35 2.23 -6.69
CA GLU A 147 19.55 1.32 -7.52
C GLU A 147 19.45 1.80 -8.97
N PHE A 148 19.31 3.10 -9.21
CA PHE A 148 19.04 3.62 -10.55
C PHE A 148 20.11 4.58 -11.08
N GLY A 149 20.97 5.13 -10.23
CA GLY A 149 21.87 6.24 -10.59
C GLY A 149 21.14 7.59 -10.64
N LEU A 150 19.96 7.68 -10.02
CA LEU A 150 19.08 8.84 -10.05
C LEU A 150 19.20 9.67 -8.77
N SER A 151 18.78 10.94 -8.82
CA SER A 151 18.53 11.75 -7.63
C SER A 151 17.22 11.36 -6.95
N GLY A 152 17.05 11.71 -5.66
CA GLY A 152 15.80 11.52 -4.95
C GLY A 152 14.62 12.22 -5.64
N GLN A 153 14.84 13.44 -6.16
CA GLN A 153 13.81 14.20 -6.88
C GLN A 153 13.32 13.48 -8.15
N GLN A 154 14.20 12.81 -8.88
CA GLN A 154 13.81 12.05 -10.07
C GLN A 154 12.97 10.80 -9.73
N MET A 155 12.90 10.40 -8.45
CA MET A 155 12.11 9.26 -7.96
C MET A 155 10.87 9.68 -7.14
N GLU A 156 10.54 10.97 -7.07
CA GLU A 156 9.36 11.47 -6.34
C GLU A 156 8.02 10.93 -6.87
N PHE A 157 7.98 10.50 -8.13
CA PHE A 157 6.78 9.88 -8.71
C PHE A 157 6.32 8.64 -7.92
N LEU A 158 7.22 7.94 -7.22
CA LEU A 158 6.84 6.79 -6.38
C LEU A 158 5.88 7.17 -5.25
N THR A 159 6.01 8.37 -4.68
CA THR A 159 5.06 8.87 -3.67
C THR A 159 3.68 9.10 -4.26
N GLU A 160 3.60 9.56 -5.51
CA GLU A 160 2.31 9.70 -6.19
C GLU A 160 1.73 8.33 -6.58
N MET A 161 2.56 7.35 -6.95
CA MET A 161 2.11 5.98 -7.21
C MET A 161 1.51 5.32 -5.97
N GLU A 162 2.07 5.54 -4.78
CA GLU A 162 1.47 5.05 -3.53
C GLU A 162 0.05 5.60 -3.32
N LYS A 163 -0.18 6.88 -3.64
CA LYS A 163 -1.51 7.50 -3.56
C LYS A 163 -2.47 6.93 -4.60
N ALA A 164 -1.97 6.73 -5.84
CA ALA A 164 -2.76 6.13 -6.91
C ALA A 164 -3.20 4.70 -6.58
N ALA A 165 -2.34 3.91 -5.92
CA ALA A 165 -2.67 2.56 -5.45
C ALA A 165 -3.84 2.54 -4.47
N PHE A 166 -3.96 3.53 -3.58
CA PHE A 166 -5.11 3.66 -2.67
C PHE A 166 -6.41 3.91 -3.41
N PHE A 167 -6.39 4.77 -4.42
CA PHE A 167 -7.58 5.00 -5.23
C PHE A 167 -7.94 3.76 -6.04
N PHE A 168 -6.96 3.14 -6.70
CA PHE A 168 -7.15 1.93 -7.49
C PHE A 168 -7.88 0.84 -6.70
N ASP A 169 -7.46 0.60 -5.47
CA ASP A 169 -8.02 -0.42 -4.57
C ASP A 169 -9.53 -0.25 -4.33
N GLN A 170 -10.01 0.98 -4.35
CA GLN A 170 -11.39 1.32 -4.00
C GLN A 170 -12.21 1.92 -5.16
N ALA A 171 -11.57 2.14 -6.30
CA ALA A 171 -12.15 2.93 -7.38
C ALA A 171 -13.52 2.41 -7.85
N LEU A 172 -13.69 1.10 -7.98
CA LEU A 172 -14.88 0.46 -8.50
C LEU A 172 -15.74 -0.22 -7.42
N VAL A 173 -15.39 -0.06 -6.15
CA VAL A 173 -16.04 -0.73 -5.02
C VAL A 173 -16.89 0.25 -4.22
N VAL A 174 -18.07 -0.15 -3.80
CA VAL A 174 -18.92 0.64 -2.89
C VAL A 174 -18.23 0.75 -1.54
N SER A 175 -18.07 1.97 -1.03
CA SER A 175 -17.38 2.25 0.23
C SER A 175 -17.94 1.41 1.39
N GLY A 176 -17.04 0.85 2.17
CA GLY A 176 -17.39 0.03 3.35
C GLY A 176 -17.86 -1.39 3.04
N THR A 177 -17.90 -1.81 1.76
CA THR A 177 -18.30 -3.19 1.41
C THR A 177 -17.10 -4.12 1.23
N ARG A 178 -15.90 -3.62 1.11
CA ARG A 178 -14.70 -4.44 1.08
C ARG A 178 -14.32 -4.87 2.50
N ASN A 179 -14.17 -6.15 2.69
CA ASN A 179 -13.63 -6.72 3.93
C ASN A 179 -12.26 -7.35 3.61
N PRO A 180 -11.15 -6.72 3.96
CA PRO A 180 -9.81 -7.25 3.70
C PRO A 180 -9.41 -8.35 4.71
N ALA A 181 -10.33 -8.87 5.51
CA ALA A 181 -10.01 -9.87 6.51
C ALA A 181 -9.67 -11.22 5.86
N TRP A 182 -8.52 -11.75 6.17
CA TRP A 182 -8.03 -13.05 5.74
C TRP A 182 -9.00 -14.19 6.10
N GLY A 183 -9.25 -15.05 5.13
CA GLY A 183 -10.06 -16.26 5.33
C GLY A 183 -11.57 -16.02 5.41
N VAL A 184 -12.02 -14.81 5.24
CA VAL A 184 -13.45 -14.49 5.11
C VAL A 184 -13.77 -14.35 3.64
N SER A 185 -14.83 -15.01 3.17
CA SER A 185 -15.40 -14.79 1.85
C SER A 185 -15.76 -13.31 1.74
N GLU A 186 -14.98 -12.57 0.96
CA GLU A 186 -15.21 -11.14 0.78
C GLU A 186 -16.46 -10.92 -0.04
N THR A 187 -17.42 -10.29 0.57
CA THR A 187 -18.55 -9.69 -0.14
C THR A 187 -18.21 -8.22 -0.37
N PHE A 188 -17.52 -7.91 -1.45
CA PHE A 188 -17.49 -6.53 -1.92
C PHE A 188 -18.57 -6.31 -2.96
N ARG A 189 -19.11 -5.11 -2.97
CA ARG A 189 -20.12 -4.69 -3.93
C ARG A 189 -19.51 -3.70 -4.89
N LEU A 190 -19.57 -4.00 -6.18
CA LEU A 190 -19.15 -3.07 -7.23
C LEU A 190 -20.12 -1.89 -7.30
N LEU A 191 -19.68 -0.78 -7.87
CA LEU A 191 -20.53 0.34 -8.19
C LEU A 191 -21.64 -0.13 -9.15
N ASP A 192 -22.84 0.41 -8.96
CA ASP A 192 -23.89 0.22 -9.95
C ASP A 192 -23.46 0.83 -11.29
N LEU A 193 -23.99 0.32 -12.38
CA LEU A 193 -23.83 0.95 -13.69
C LEU A 193 -24.83 2.11 -13.86
N PRO A 194 -24.52 3.10 -14.69
CA PRO A 194 -25.49 4.16 -15.05
C PRO A 194 -26.74 3.55 -15.70
N ASP A 195 -27.89 4.08 -15.30
CA ASP A 195 -29.20 3.71 -15.85
C ASP A 195 -29.58 4.69 -16.96
N SER A 196 -29.82 4.21 -18.18
CA SER A 196 -30.21 5.03 -19.32
C SER A 196 -31.55 5.76 -19.12
N GLU A 197 -32.43 5.22 -18.29
CA GLU A 197 -33.74 5.82 -17.97
C GLU A 197 -33.63 6.95 -16.95
N LYS A 198 -32.47 7.09 -16.29
CA LYS A 198 -32.25 8.03 -15.18
C LYS A 198 -30.96 8.84 -15.36
N PRO A 199 -30.81 9.58 -16.44
CA PRO A 199 -29.58 10.31 -16.73
C PRO A 199 -29.21 11.29 -15.60
N GLY A 200 -27.93 11.28 -15.19
CA GLY A 200 -27.38 12.10 -14.12
C GLY A 200 -27.59 11.58 -12.69
N GLU A 201 -28.36 10.49 -12.47
CA GLU A 201 -28.52 9.91 -11.13
C GLU A 201 -27.26 9.24 -10.65
N TRP A 202 -26.60 8.50 -11.51
CA TRP A 202 -25.35 7.80 -11.19
C TRP A 202 -24.24 8.79 -10.85
N LYS A 203 -24.06 9.83 -11.65
CA LYS A 203 -23.12 10.91 -11.40
C LYS A 203 -23.36 11.54 -10.02
N ARG A 204 -24.61 11.90 -9.73
CA ARG A 204 -24.97 12.50 -8.43
C ARG A 204 -24.67 11.56 -7.27
N LYS A 205 -24.95 10.26 -7.41
CA LYS A 205 -24.69 9.23 -6.40
C LYS A 205 -23.22 9.09 -6.10
N TYR A 206 -22.36 9.17 -7.13
CA TYR A 206 -20.93 8.92 -7.02
C TYR A 206 -20.07 10.20 -7.19
N GLN A 207 -20.66 11.38 -7.01
CA GLN A 207 -20.00 12.67 -7.25
C GLN A 207 -18.63 12.78 -6.54
N GLY A 208 -18.54 12.46 -5.25
CA GLY A 208 -17.28 12.54 -4.52
C GLY A 208 -16.16 11.62 -5.08
N ARG A 209 -16.55 10.48 -5.68
CA ARG A 209 -15.61 9.61 -6.37
C ARG A 209 -15.17 10.21 -7.71
N LEU A 210 -16.08 10.79 -8.46
CA LEU A 210 -15.78 11.46 -9.72
C LEU A 210 -14.90 12.72 -9.52
N ASP A 211 -15.08 13.42 -8.41
CA ASP A 211 -14.16 14.50 -8.03
C ASP A 211 -12.75 13.98 -7.78
N THR A 212 -12.63 12.80 -7.16
CA THR A 212 -11.34 12.13 -6.98
C THR A 212 -10.74 11.65 -8.30
N VAL A 213 -11.56 11.19 -9.26
CA VAL A 213 -11.10 10.79 -10.61
C VAL A 213 -10.32 11.93 -11.29
N ARG A 214 -10.78 13.16 -11.19
CA ARG A 214 -10.08 14.32 -11.77
C ARG A 214 -8.70 14.55 -11.16
N ILE A 215 -8.58 14.31 -9.85
CA ILE A 215 -7.30 14.38 -9.13
C ILE A 215 -6.38 13.26 -9.59
N GLU A 216 -6.92 12.05 -9.76
CA GLU A 216 -6.15 10.87 -10.17
C GLU A 216 -5.70 10.95 -11.64
N SER A 217 -6.51 11.52 -12.54
CA SER A 217 -6.09 11.80 -13.92
C SER A 217 -4.88 12.76 -13.94
N ALA A 218 -4.93 13.84 -13.16
CA ALA A 218 -3.78 14.74 -13.04
C ALA A 218 -2.55 14.09 -12.40
N ARG A 219 -2.77 13.18 -11.42
CA ARG A 219 -1.71 12.39 -10.79
C ARG A 219 -1.05 11.44 -11.78
N TYR A 220 -1.84 10.73 -12.59
CA TYR A 220 -1.32 9.87 -13.65
C TYR A 220 -0.36 10.62 -14.58
N GLU A 221 -0.76 11.79 -15.07
CA GLU A 221 0.09 12.62 -15.92
C GLU A 221 1.39 13.06 -15.22
N LYS A 222 1.31 13.38 -13.93
CA LYS A 222 2.49 13.72 -13.11
C LYS A 222 3.44 12.52 -12.99
N ILE A 223 2.90 11.32 -12.76
CA ILE A 223 3.70 10.08 -12.67
C ILE A 223 4.34 9.78 -14.02
N CYS A 224 3.61 9.86 -15.14
CA CYS A 224 4.14 9.65 -16.49
C CYS A 224 5.32 10.58 -16.79
N LYS A 225 5.22 11.85 -16.43
CA LYS A 225 6.32 12.82 -16.59
C LYS A 225 7.52 12.43 -15.75
N GLY A 226 7.31 12.04 -14.50
CA GLY A 226 8.38 11.59 -13.61
C GLY A 226 9.07 10.32 -14.12
N LEU A 227 8.30 9.33 -14.55
CA LEU A 227 8.83 8.08 -15.13
C LEU A 227 9.66 8.36 -16.39
N LYS A 228 9.17 9.20 -17.30
CA LYS A 228 9.91 9.58 -18.51
C LYS A 228 11.27 10.19 -18.19
N VAL A 229 11.32 11.08 -17.20
CA VAL A 229 12.59 11.68 -16.74
C VAL A 229 13.51 10.61 -16.13
N ALA A 230 12.95 9.71 -15.31
CA ALA A 230 13.72 8.63 -14.70
C ALA A 230 14.26 7.64 -15.76
N GLU A 231 13.45 7.21 -16.72
CA GLU A 231 13.86 6.32 -17.83
C GLU A 231 15.02 6.89 -18.65
N GLN A 232 14.97 8.20 -18.94
CA GLN A 232 16.04 8.88 -19.72
C GLN A 232 17.37 8.97 -18.95
N ALA A 233 17.29 9.15 -17.64
CA ALA A 233 18.46 9.41 -16.79
C ALA A 233 19.00 8.16 -16.08
N ALA A 234 18.24 7.08 -15.99
CA ALA A 234 18.62 5.86 -15.28
C ALA A 234 19.83 5.17 -15.91
N LEU A 235 20.83 4.89 -15.06
CA LEU A 235 22.04 4.18 -15.45
C LEU A 235 21.89 2.64 -15.36
N ARG A 236 20.91 2.17 -14.57
CA ARG A 236 20.67 0.74 -14.31
C ARG A 236 19.22 0.50 -13.87
N ASN A 237 18.83 -0.78 -13.71
CA ASN A 237 17.52 -1.21 -13.26
C ASN A 237 16.35 -0.61 -14.07
N ARG A 238 16.52 -0.48 -15.38
CA ARG A 238 15.49 0.04 -16.30
C ARG A 238 14.25 -0.84 -16.29
N TYR A 239 14.43 -2.14 -16.16
CA TYR A 239 13.34 -3.11 -16.01
C TYR A 239 12.39 -2.74 -14.84
N THR A 240 12.93 -2.32 -13.69
CA THR A 240 12.10 -1.85 -12.57
C THR A 240 11.27 -0.60 -12.93
N LEU A 241 11.82 0.30 -13.76
CA LEU A 241 11.05 1.45 -14.25
C LEU A 241 9.94 1.03 -15.22
N ASP A 242 10.17 0.01 -16.05
CA ASP A 242 9.14 -0.58 -16.92
C ASP A 242 8.00 -1.17 -16.06
N ILE A 243 8.32 -1.87 -14.97
CA ILE A 243 7.33 -2.36 -14.00
C ILE A 243 6.52 -1.21 -13.39
N TYR A 244 7.17 -0.14 -12.96
CA TYR A 244 6.45 1.03 -12.42
C TYR A 244 5.54 1.68 -13.47
N LYS A 245 5.98 1.73 -14.72
CA LYS A 245 5.16 2.26 -15.83
C LYS A 245 3.90 1.41 -16.05
N GLN A 246 4.05 0.09 -16.12
CA GLN A 246 2.91 -0.83 -16.26
C GLN A 246 1.96 -0.75 -15.07
N THR A 247 2.50 -0.66 -13.86
CA THR A 247 1.71 -0.48 -12.64
C THR A 247 0.92 0.83 -12.68
N ASN A 248 1.51 1.91 -13.18
CA ASN A 248 0.82 3.19 -13.34
C ASN A 248 -0.31 3.12 -14.37
N GLU A 249 -0.12 2.41 -15.49
CA GLU A 249 -1.19 2.16 -16.47
C GLU A 249 -2.35 1.36 -15.84
N LEU A 250 -2.03 0.36 -15.02
CA LEU A 250 -3.03 -0.42 -14.30
C LEU A 250 -3.83 0.47 -13.34
N PHE A 251 -3.18 1.36 -12.59
CA PHE A 251 -3.86 2.27 -11.67
C PHE A 251 -4.75 3.29 -12.39
N HIS A 252 -4.39 3.67 -13.60
CA HIS A 252 -5.18 4.59 -14.42
C HIS A 252 -6.40 3.92 -15.08
N TYR A 253 -6.44 2.60 -15.18
CA TYR A 253 -7.55 1.89 -15.81
C TYR A 253 -8.93 2.21 -15.21
N PRO A 254 -9.16 2.09 -13.89
CA PRO A 254 -10.45 2.45 -13.31
C PRO A 254 -10.79 3.94 -13.42
N VAL A 255 -9.79 4.81 -13.50
CA VAL A 255 -9.98 6.25 -13.76
C VAL A 255 -10.62 6.43 -15.13
N LYS A 256 -10.03 5.86 -16.19
CA LYS A 256 -10.57 5.88 -17.57
C LYS A 256 -12.01 5.33 -17.60
N LEU A 257 -12.25 4.22 -16.90
CA LEU A 257 -13.58 3.60 -16.87
C LEU A 257 -14.61 4.52 -16.21
N LEU A 258 -14.29 5.14 -15.08
CA LEU A 258 -15.19 6.05 -14.38
C LEU A 258 -15.48 7.32 -15.21
N GLU A 259 -14.48 7.85 -15.93
CA GLU A 259 -14.66 8.99 -16.84
C GLU A 259 -15.66 8.69 -17.97
N VAL A 260 -15.54 7.53 -18.61
CA VAL A 260 -16.46 7.17 -19.70
C VAL A 260 -17.85 6.81 -19.18
N LEU A 261 -17.98 6.27 -17.97
CA LEU A 261 -19.26 6.04 -17.30
C LEU A 261 -19.94 7.36 -16.92
N GLU A 262 -19.18 8.38 -16.48
CA GLU A 262 -19.71 9.74 -16.22
C GLU A 262 -20.24 10.37 -17.51
N VAL A 263 -19.52 10.22 -18.62
CA VAL A 263 -19.99 10.70 -19.93
C VAL A 263 -21.28 10.00 -20.31
N TYR A 264 -21.34 8.68 -20.22
CA TYR A 264 -22.55 7.91 -20.53
C TYR A 264 -23.77 8.36 -19.71
N ASP A 265 -23.62 8.51 -18.39
CA ASP A 265 -24.68 8.96 -17.49
C ASP A 265 -25.18 10.39 -17.80
N SER A 266 -24.31 11.22 -18.37
CA SER A 266 -24.60 12.61 -18.66
C SER A 266 -25.23 12.84 -20.05
N THR A 267 -25.25 11.84 -20.92
CA THR A 267 -25.76 11.96 -22.30
C THR A 267 -27.29 11.97 -22.31
N LYS A 268 -27.85 12.80 -23.20
CA LYS A 268 -29.31 12.98 -23.33
C LYS A 268 -29.90 12.45 -24.63
N ASN A 269 -29.04 12.11 -25.60
CA ASN A 269 -29.48 11.57 -26.87
C ASN A 269 -28.82 10.22 -27.16
N ASP A 270 -29.46 9.43 -28.01
CA ASP A 270 -29.05 8.03 -28.28
C ASP A 270 -27.74 7.92 -29.07
N GLU A 271 -27.41 8.91 -29.91
CA GLU A 271 -26.17 8.92 -30.69
C GLU A 271 -24.96 9.12 -29.76
N GLU A 272 -24.98 10.13 -28.88
CA GLU A 272 -23.94 10.35 -27.89
C GLU A 272 -23.80 9.17 -26.94
N ARG A 273 -24.93 8.56 -26.55
CA ARG A 273 -24.95 7.37 -25.70
C ARG A 273 -24.29 6.18 -26.37
N LEU A 274 -24.57 5.96 -27.65
CA LEU A 274 -23.90 4.92 -28.43
C LEU A 274 -22.40 5.15 -28.52
N GLN A 275 -21.96 6.40 -28.77
CA GLN A 275 -20.55 6.75 -28.77
C GLN A 275 -19.88 6.49 -27.40
N ALA A 276 -20.56 6.80 -26.31
CA ALA A 276 -20.05 6.51 -24.96
C ALA A 276 -19.95 5.00 -24.71
N LEU A 277 -20.91 4.18 -25.18
CA LEU A 277 -20.84 2.72 -25.10
C LEU A 277 -19.65 2.16 -25.90
N VAL A 278 -19.38 2.68 -27.08
CA VAL A 278 -18.18 2.28 -27.86
C VAL A 278 -16.91 2.58 -27.06
N ARG A 279 -16.79 3.77 -26.45
CA ARG A 279 -15.65 4.13 -25.60
C ARG A 279 -15.51 3.22 -24.39
N ILE A 280 -16.62 2.84 -23.73
CA ILE A 280 -16.60 1.85 -22.64
C ILE A 280 -16.04 0.52 -23.16
N GLY A 281 -16.50 0.06 -24.32
CA GLY A 281 -15.98 -1.12 -24.99
C GLY A 281 -14.47 -1.05 -25.24
N ASP A 282 -13.97 0.10 -25.73
CA ASP A 282 -12.56 0.33 -25.98
C ASP A 282 -11.73 0.27 -24.69
N VAL A 283 -12.21 0.89 -23.60
CA VAL A 283 -11.56 0.81 -22.29
C VAL A 283 -11.52 -0.64 -21.79
N CYS A 284 -12.63 -1.39 -21.89
CA CYS A 284 -12.67 -2.79 -21.51
C CYS A 284 -11.71 -3.66 -22.36
N ASN A 285 -11.61 -3.41 -23.65
CA ASN A 285 -10.68 -4.11 -24.53
C ASN A 285 -9.22 -3.75 -24.26
N SER A 286 -8.93 -2.51 -23.87
CA SER A 286 -7.57 -2.09 -23.50
C SER A 286 -7.00 -2.88 -22.32
N PHE A 287 -7.85 -3.38 -21.41
CA PHE A 287 -7.43 -4.24 -20.31
C PHE A 287 -6.76 -5.54 -20.81
N LYS A 288 -7.26 -6.12 -21.89
CA LYS A 288 -6.67 -7.35 -22.46
C LYS A 288 -5.24 -7.11 -22.95
N SER A 289 -5.02 -5.97 -23.63
CA SER A 289 -3.70 -5.59 -24.11
C SER A 289 -2.75 -5.26 -22.96
N MET A 290 -3.24 -4.55 -21.95
CA MET A 290 -2.49 -4.23 -20.74
C MET A 290 -2.09 -5.49 -19.98
N ARG A 291 -3.01 -6.45 -19.83
CA ARG A 291 -2.73 -7.75 -19.22
C ARG A 291 -1.67 -8.54 -20.00
N ALA A 292 -1.79 -8.60 -21.31
CA ALA A 292 -0.83 -9.29 -22.15
C ALA A 292 0.59 -8.69 -22.05
N GLU A 293 0.69 -7.36 -21.99
CA GLU A 293 1.97 -6.67 -21.81
C GLU A 293 2.56 -6.94 -20.42
N PHE A 294 1.70 -6.96 -19.39
CA PHE A 294 2.08 -7.31 -18.03
C PHE A 294 2.64 -8.75 -17.94
N GLU A 295 1.94 -9.72 -18.55
CA GLU A 295 2.37 -11.12 -18.60
C GLU A 295 3.69 -11.29 -19.37
N LYS A 296 3.86 -10.55 -20.48
CA LYS A 296 5.10 -10.57 -21.27
C LYS A 296 6.31 -10.04 -20.49
N THR A 297 6.12 -9.08 -19.63
CA THR A 297 7.20 -8.54 -18.79
C THR A 297 7.65 -9.56 -17.75
N TYR A 298 6.78 -10.52 -17.40
CA TYR A 298 7.07 -11.60 -16.46
C TYR A 298 7.78 -12.81 -17.07
N SER A 299 7.68 -13.00 -18.38
CA SER A 299 8.26 -14.14 -19.09
C SER A 299 9.67 -13.83 -19.59
#